data_61eeb03c4b362fe6afcc995d9af11156
#
_entry.id   61eeb03c4b362fe6afcc995d9af11156
#
_cell.length_a   1.000
_cell.length_b   1.000
_cell.length_c   1.000
_cell.angle_alpha   90.00
_cell.angle_beta   90.00
_cell.angle_gamma   90.00
#
_symmetry.space_group_name_H-M   'P 1'
#
loop_
_entity.id
_entity.type
_entity.pdbx_description
1 polymer ?
#
loop_
_entity_poly.entity_id
_entity_poly.type
_entity_poly.pdbx_seq_one_letter_code
_entity_poly.pdbx_strand_id
1 'polypeptide(L)'
;MVDEYLANAAARRGGEFTKDDLERFHAVMKLAASSQPDLIVVSCSTLSPHIDGVRALLSVPVVAIDDAMCEAAVAMGGTICVLATAASALGPVKEKIRGFAKKQGARIELHGFCDPEAIAALKKGDRATHDRRVLALSEHAIGSDVIVLAQASMAMMRSEVELVRRIPTLSSPDMCIAAVVRLLEA
;
A
#
# COMPACT_ATOMS: atom_id res chain seq x y z
N MET A 1 -10.71 -14.12 3.87
CA MET A 1 -10.51 -14.09 5.35
C MET A 1 -10.29 -12.65 5.77
N VAL A 2 -10.89 -12.18 6.85
CA VAL A 2 -10.74 -10.82 7.38
C VAL A 2 -10.21 -10.92 8.80
N ASP A 3 -9.13 -10.19 9.11
CA ASP A 3 -8.59 -10.05 10.47
C ASP A 3 -8.43 -8.56 10.81
N GLU A 4 -9.52 -7.99 11.33
CA GLU A 4 -9.54 -6.58 11.74
C GLU A 4 -8.66 -6.30 12.97
N TYR A 5 -8.35 -7.32 13.76
CA TYR A 5 -7.51 -7.16 14.94
C TYR A 5 -6.13 -6.63 14.58
N LEU A 6 -5.46 -7.25 13.58
CA LEU A 6 -4.11 -6.86 13.17
C LEU A 6 -4.04 -5.40 12.68
N ALA A 7 -4.98 -5.00 11.80
CA ALA A 7 -5.04 -3.63 11.31
C ALA A 7 -5.29 -2.61 12.43
N ASN A 8 -6.23 -2.92 13.35
CA ASN A 8 -6.56 -2.06 14.47
C ASN A 8 -5.44 -2.02 15.53
N ALA A 9 -4.75 -3.13 15.77
CA ALA A 9 -3.62 -3.20 16.69
C ALA A 9 -2.46 -2.33 16.21
N ALA A 10 -2.08 -2.45 14.94
CA ALA A 10 -1.06 -1.61 14.32
C ALA A 10 -1.45 -0.13 14.32
N ALA A 11 -2.71 0.21 13.97
CA ALA A 11 -3.18 1.60 13.98
C ALA A 11 -3.04 2.26 15.37
N ARG A 12 -3.34 1.53 16.44
CA ARG A 12 -3.19 2.03 17.83
C ARG A 12 -1.74 2.23 18.24
N ARG A 13 -0.79 1.55 17.61
CA ARG A 13 0.64 1.60 17.90
C ARG A 13 1.47 2.33 16.83
N GLY A 14 0.84 3.22 16.07
CA GLY A 14 1.54 4.00 15.05
C GLY A 14 2.07 3.18 13.87
N GLY A 15 1.56 1.97 13.66
CA GLY A 15 1.99 1.07 12.58
C GLY A 15 2.90 -0.07 13.05
N GLU A 16 3.26 -0.12 14.33
CA GLU A 16 4.14 -1.16 14.87
C GLU A 16 3.39 -2.45 15.19
N PHE A 17 4.03 -3.59 14.89
CA PHE A 17 3.58 -4.94 15.22
C PHE A 17 4.44 -5.53 16.33
N THR A 18 3.79 -6.16 17.31
CA THR A 18 4.47 -6.98 18.32
C THR A 18 4.83 -8.34 17.73
N LYS A 19 5.66 -9.10 18.45
CA LYS A 19 5.97 -10.49 18.09
C LYS A 19 4.69 -11.33 17.99
N ASP A 20 3.78 -11.19 18.95
CA ASP A 20 2.51 -11.91 18.98
C ASP A 20 1.61 -11.56 17.79
N ASP A 21 1.60 -10.29 17.35
CA ASP A 21 0.86 -9.88 16.14
C ASP A 21 1.42 -10.58 14.90
N LEU A 22 2.75 -10.69 14.79
CA LEU A 22 3.40 -11.37 13.66
C LEU A 22 3.16 -12.87 13.70
N GLU A 23 3.20 -13.49 14.87
CA GLU A 23 2.83 -14.92 15.05
C GLU A 23 1.37 -15.16 14.64
N ARG A 24 0.45 -14.26 15.05
CA ARG A 24 -0.94 -14.29 14.60
C ARG A 24 -1.05 -14.15 13.08
N PHE A 25 -0.34 -13.20 12.48
CA PHE A 25 -0.33 -13.03 11.03
C PHE A 25 0.14 -14.29 10.32
N HIS A 26 1.23 -14.90 10.77
CA HIS A 26 1.73 -16.17 10.23
C HIS A 26 0.70 -17.30 10.37
N ALA A 27 0.01 -17.40 11.50
CA ALA A 27 -1.03 -18.41 11.71
C ALA A 27 -2.23 -18.22 10.76
N VAL A 28 -2.69 -16.98 10.56
CA VAL A 28 -3.74 -16.63 9.61
C VAL A 28 -3.34 -17.00 8.18
N MET A 29 -2.09 -16.72 7.79
CA MET A 29 -1.60 -17.03 6.45
C MET A 29 -1.45 -18.53 6.22
N LYS A 30 -0.99 -19.31 7.22
CA LYS A 30 -0.97 -20.78 7.15
C LYS A 30 -2.37 -21.36 7.03
N LEU A 31 -3.34 -20.80 7.77
CA LEU A 31 -4.74 -21.22 7.66
C LEU A 31 -5.31 -20.92 6.27
N ALA A 32 -5.00 -19.76 5.70
CA ALA A 32 -5.41 -19.44 4.33
C ALA A 32 -4.79 -20.41 3.32
N ALA A 33 -3.51 -20.75 3.46
CA ALA A 33 -2.82 -21.68 2.58
C ALA A 33 -3.34 -23.13 2.69
N SER A 34 -3.90 -23.53 3.85
CA SER A 34 -4.43 -24.88 4.04
C SER A 34 -5.66 -25.20 3.17
N SER A 35 -6.35 -24.19 2.64
CA SER A 35 -7.41 -24.38 1.65
C SER A 35 -6.90 -24.56 0.21
N GLN A 36 -5.59 -24.64 0.02
CA GLN A 36 -4.91 -24.84 -1.27
C GLN A 36 -5.36 -23.86 -2.36
N PRO A 37 -5.35 -22.55 -2.12
CA PRO A 37 -5.66 -21.57 -3.15
C PRO A 37 -4.53 -21.50 -4.19
N ASP A 38 -4.84 -21.05 -5.40
CA ASP A 38 -3.82 -20.79 -6.44
C ASP A 38 -2.85 -19.68 -6.03
N LEU A 39 -3.34 -18.67 -5.30
CA LEU A 39 -2.53 -17.61 -4.69
C LEU A 39 -3.26 -16.94 -3.50
N ILE A 40 -2.52 -16.20 -2.68
CA ILE A 40 -3.07 -15.40 -1.58
C ILE A 40 -2.74 -13.93 -1.82
N VAL A 41 -3.76 -13.06 -1.76
CA VAL A 41 -3.57 -11.61 -1.80
C VAL A 41 -3.70 -11.03 -0.39
N VAL A 42 -2.70 -10.32 0.08
CA VAL A 42 -2.77 -9.54 1.33
C VAL A 42 -3.13 -8.10 0.98
N SER A 43 -4.38 -7.72 1.27
CA SER A 43 -4.96 -6.43 0.88
C SER A 43 -4.70 -5.28 1.85
N CYS A 44 -3.79 -5.45 2.81
CA CYS A 44 -3.46 -4.46 3.83
C CYS A 44 -2.01 -3.98 3.70
N SER A 45 -1.82 -2.74 3.24
CA SER A 45 -0.48 -2.14 3.08
C SER A 45 0.31 -2.04 4.40
N THR A 46 -0.36 -1.98 5.54
CA THR A 46 0.30 -1.97 6.86
C THR A 46 1.04 -3.30 7.15
N LEU A 47 0.55 -4.43 6.60
CA LEU A 47 1.18 -5.76 6.72
C LEU A 47 2.28 -6.01 5.68
N SER A 48 2.37 -5.17 4.67
CA SER A 48 3.30 -5.34 3.54
C SER A 48 4.76 -5.60 3.91
N PRO A 49 5.36 -4.94 4.92
CA PRO A 49 6.75 -5.20 5.31
C PRO A 49 7.00 -6.62 5.82
N HIS A 50 5.96 -7.31 6.29
CA HIS A 50 6.05 -8.63 6.91
C HIS A 50 5.76 -9.78 5.95
N ILE A 51 5.39 -9.49 4.70
CA ILE A 51 4.98 -10.49 3.71
C ILE A 51 6.16 -11.34 3.24
N ASP A 52 7.37 -10.80 3.13
CA ASP A 52 8.53 -11.58 2.69
C ASP A 52 8.84 -12.74 3.66
N GLY A 53 8.64 -12.53 4.97
CA GLY A 53 8.72 -13.60 5.96
C GLY A 53 7.68 -14.70 5.77
N VAL A 54 6.46 -14.33 5.36
CA VAL A 54 5.39 -15.29 5.06
C VAL A 54 5.65 -16.03 3.75
N ARG A 55 6.12 -15.36 2.71
CA ARG A 55 6.48 -15.98 1.42
C ARG A 55 7.47 -17.13 1.60
N ALA A 56 8.45 -16.96 2.50
CA ALA A 56 9.44 -17.99 2.80
C ALA A 56 8.86 -19.24 3.50
N LEU A 57 7.66 -19.11 4.11
CA LEU A 57 7.02 -20.20 4.89
C LEU A 57 5.95 -20.95 4.13
N LEU A 58 5.48 -20.45 2.99
CA LEU A 58 4.37 -20.99 2.25
C LEU A 58 4.78 -21.45 0.86
N SER A 59 4.20 -22.55 0.40
CA SER A 59 4.33 -23.03 -0.99
C SER A 59 3.40 -22.30 -1.96
N VAL A 60 2.36 -21.63 -1.44
CA VAL A 60 1.38 -20.89 -2.22
C VAL A 60 1.93 -19.47 -2.49
N PRO A 61 1.86 -18.94 -3.72
CA PRO A 61 2.26 -17.59 -4.02
C PRO A 61 1.51 -16.55 -3.16
N VAL A 62 2.23 -15.55 -2.65
CA VAL A 62 1.65 -14.48 -1.84
C VAL A 62 1.95 -13.13 -2.49
N VAL A 63 0.90 -12.38 -2.79
CA VAL A 63 0.95 -11.04 -3.38
C VAL A 63 0.52 -10.00 -2.36
N ALA A 64 1.32 -8.97 -2.14
CA ALA A 64 0.89 -7.79 -1.42
C ALA A 64 0.17 -6.83 -2.36
N ILE A 65 -0.90 -6.21 -1.88
CA ILE A 65 -1.72 -5.29 -2.70
C ILE A 65 -0.91 -4.16 -3.34
N ASP A 66 0.15 -3.72 -2.70
CA ASP A 66 0.97 -2.58 -3.10
C ASP A 66 2.29 -2.97 -3.81
N ASP A 67 2.56 -4.26 -4.03
CA ASP A 67 3.79 -4.71 -4.70
C ASP A 67 3.95 -4.09 -6.09
N ALA A 68 2.97 -4.32 -6.97
CA ALA A 68 3.03 -3.83 -8.35
C ALA A 68 3.07 -2.29 -8.45
N MET A 69 2.37 -1.61 -7.55
CA MET A 69 2.37 -0.15 -7.48
C MET A 69 3.74 0.40 -7.06
N CYS A 70 4.35 -0.19 -6.01
CA CYS A 70 5.65 0.25 -5.52
C CYS A 70 6.77 -0.04 -6.53
N GLU A 71 6.72 -1.20 -7.19
CA GLU A 71 7.65 -1.56 -8.25
C GLU A 71 7.55 -0.61 -9.44
N ALA A 72 6.34 -0.30 -9.90
CA ALA A 72 6.11 0.65 -10.99
C ALA A 72 6.58 2.07 -10.63
N ALA A 73 6.35 2.53 -9.39
CA ALA A 73 6.85 3.82 -8.94
C ALA A 73 8.37 3.92 -9.04
N VAL A 74 9.09 2.86 -8.66
CA VAL A 74 10.55 2.80 -8.78
C VAL A 74 10.99 2.76 -10.24
N ALA A 75 10.29 2.03 -11.09
CA ALA A 75 10.60 1.95 -12.54
C ALA A 75 10.42 3.31 -13.25
N MET A 76 9.52 4.17 -12.77
CA MET A 76 9.38 5.55 -13.25
C MET A 76 10.56 6.42 -12.80
N GLY A 77 11.19 6.08 -11.66
CA GLY A 77 12.37 6.75 -11.15
C GLY A 77 12.12 8.16 -10.62
N GLY A 78 13.22 8.90 -10.41
CA GLY A 78 13.17 10.31 -10.01
C GLY A 78 12.67 10.56 -8.58
N THR A 79 11.85 11.60 -8.44
CA THR A 79 11.24 12.01 -7.17
C THR A 79 9.86 11.42 -7.01
N ILE A 80 9.68 10.55 -6.00
CA ILE A 80 8.43 9.86 -5.69
C ILE A 80 7.77 10.53 -4.48
N CYS A 81 6.53 10.97 -4.63
CA CYS A 81 5.73 11.51 -3.53
C CYS A 81 4.68 10.49 -3.07
N VAL A 82 4.78 10.03 -1.83
CA VAL A 82 3.81 9.10 -1.22
C VAL A 82 2.81 9.89 -0.39
N LEU A 83 1.54 9.77 -0.73
CA LEU A 83 0.42 10.39 -0.02
C LEU A 83 -0.37 9.34 0.74
N ALA A 84 -0.66 9.59 2.01
CA ALA A 84 -1.41 8.70 2.87
C ALA A 84 -2.48 9.45 3.67
N THR A 85 -3.56 8.76 4.01
CA THR A 85 -4.57 9.26 4.96
C THR A 85 -4.51 8.54 6.30
N ALA A 86 -3.64 7.52 6.44
CA ALA A 86 -3.34 6.87 7.71
C ALA A 86 -1.82 6.77 7.89
N ALA A 87 -1.33 7.24 9.03
CA ALA A 87 0.11 7.21 9.36
C ALA A 87 0.68 5.79 9.31
N SER A 88 -0.11 4.78 9.72
CA SER A 88 0.27 3.37 9.68
C SER A 88 0.51 2.80 8.27
N ALA A 89 0.10 3.48 7.21
CA ALA A 89 0.35 3.07 5.83
C ALA A 89 1.55 3.78 5.20
N LEU A 90 1.86 5.01 5.63
CA LEU A 90 2.90 5.83 5.02
C LEU A 90 4.29 5.21 5.14
N GLY A 91 4.68 4.83 6.36
CA GLY A 91 5.97 4.18 6.65
C GLY A 91 6.17 2.90 5.84
N PRO A 92 5.28 1.91 5.98
CA PRO A 92 5.33 0.65 5.25
C PRO A 92 5.48 0.79 3.73
N VAL A 93 4.68 1.65 3.09
CA VAL A 93 4.77 1.87 1.64
C VAL A 93 6.11 2.51 1.25
N LYS A 94 6.60 3.49 2.01
CA LYS A 94 7.94 4.08 1.76
C LYS A 94 9.05 3.05 1.89
N GLU A 95 9.02 2.19 2.91
CA GLU A 95 10.01 1.13 3.09
C GLU A 95 9.98 0.12 1.92
N LYS A 96 8.78 -0.24 1.46
CA LYS A 96 8.63 -1.12 0.31
C LYS A 96 9.21 -0.50 -0.96
N ILE A 97 8.94 0.76 -1.25
CA ILE A 97 9.53 1.50 -2.39
C ILE A 97 11.06 1.50 -2.28
N ARG A 98 11.63 1.78 -1.10
CA ARG A 98 13.09 1.69 -0.87
C ARG A 98 13.63 0.29 -1.13
N GLY A 99 12.89 -0.74 -0.71
CA GLY A 99 13.24 -2.15 -0.95
C GLY A 99 13.33 -2.47 -2.43
N PHE A 100 12.35 -2.06 -3.23
CA PHE A 100 12.37 -2.23 -4.69
C PHE A 100 13.49 -1.41 -5.33
N ALA A 101 13.69 -0.16 -4.94
CA ALA A 101 14.77 0.67 -5.45
C ALA A 101 16.14 0.02 -5.19
N LYS A 102 16.37 -0.51 -3.99
CA LYS A 102 17.60 -1.24 -3.66
C LYS A 102 17.77 -2.49 -4.53
N LYS A 103 16.72 -3.29 -4.72
CA LYS A 103 16.75 -4.50 -5.56
C LYS A 103 17.07 -4.18 -7.03
N GLN A 104 16.59 -3.05 -7.54
CA GLN A 104 16.76 -2.60 -8.93
C GLN A 104 18.01 -1.73 -9.13
N GLY A 105 18.74 -1.37 -8.07
CA GLY A 105 19.86 -0.42 -8.15
C GLY A 105 19.44 1.00 -8.55
N ALA A 106 18.16 1.34 -8.38
CA ALA A 106 17.60 2.62 -8.76
C ALA A 106 17.89 3.71 -7.72
N ARG A 107 18.20 4.92 -8.20
CA ARG A 107 18.33 6.11 -7.36
C ARG A 107 17.01 6.86 -7.38
N ILE A 108 16.39 7.04 -6.22
CA ILE A 108 15.13 7.76 -6.06
C ILE A 108 15.23 8.76 -4.93
N GLU A 109 14.47 9.84 -5.04
CA GLU A 109 14.15 10.75 -3.94
C GLU A 109 12.73 10.44 -3.46
N LEU A 110 12.52 10.30 -2.15
CA LEU A 110 11.26 9.78 -1.61
C LEU A 110 10.69 10.70 -0.53
N HIS A 111 9.67 11.44 -0.89
CA HIS A 111 8.88 12.26 0.04
C HIS A 111 7.64 11.50 0.53
N GLY A 112 7.04 11.99 1.62
CA GLY A 112 5.80 11.39 2.11
C GLY A 112 5.03 12.33 3.02
N PHE A 113 3.73 12.43 2.76
CA PHE A 113 2.82 13.31 3.49
C PHE A 113 1.57 12.54 3.91
N CYS A 114 1.02 12.91 5.07
CA CYS A 114 -0.14 12.22 5.64
C CYS A 114 -1.17 13.21 6.18
N ASP A 115 -2.44 12.98 5.86
CA ASP A 115 -3.57 13.70 6.44
C ASP A 115 -4.53 12.72 7.14
N PRO A 116 -4.38 12.50 8.46
CA PRO A 116 -5.23 11.55 9.20
C PRO A 116 -6.70 11.98 9.29
N GLU A 117 -7.02 13.25 9.10
CA GLU A 117 -8.41 13.72 9.14
C GLU A 117 -9.19 13.27 7.90
N ALA A 118 -8.49 13.02 6.77
CA ALA A 118 -9.15 12.49 5.58
C ALA A 118 -9.75 11.10 5.83
N ILE A 119 -8.99 10.16 6.40
CA ILE A 119 -9.53 8.83 6.72
C ILE A 119 -10.55 8.90 7.86
N ALA A 120 -10.43 9.84 8.79
CA ALA A 120 -11.40 10.05 9.84
C ALA A 120 -12.75 10.50 9.28
N ALA A 121 -12.76 11.38 8.28
CA ALA A 121 -13.97 11.80 7.55
C ALA A 121 -14.60 10.60 6.81
N LEU A 122 -13.79 9.82 6.09
CA LEU A 122 -14.27 8.64 5.36
C LEU A 122 -14.96 7.62 6.29
N LYS A 123 -14.36 7.35 7.45
CA LYS A 123 -14.93 6.44 8.47
C LYS A 123 -16.26 6.92 9.03
N LYS A 124 -16.53 8.22 8.98
CA LYS A 124 -17.84 8.83 9.36
C LYS A 124 -18.83 8.87 8.21
N GLY A 125 -18.47 8.38 7.02
CA GLY A 125 -19.30 8.44 5.82
C GLY A 125 -19.20 9.77 5.06
N ASP A 126 -18.36 10.71 5.51
CA ASP A 126 -18.14 11.99 4.83
C ASP A 126 -17.06 11.87 3.75
N ARG A 127 -17.49 11.30 2.64
CA ARG A 127 -16.64 11.10 1.47
C ARG A 127 -16.21 12.44 0.84
N ALA A 128 -17.10 13.42 0.79
CA ALA A 128 -16.78 14.71 0.17
C ALA A 128 -15.63 15.42 0.90
N THR A 129 -15.60 15.36 2.22
CA THR A 129 -14.48 15.89 3.01
C THR A 129 -13.21 15.07 2.80
N HIS A 130 -13.28 13.73 2.76
CA HIS A 130 -12.14 12.87 2.44
C HIS A 130 -11.51 13.27 1.10
N ASP A 131 -12.31 13.31 0.04
CA ASP A 131 -11.84 13.55 -1.32
C ASP A 131 -11.20 14.95 -1.46
N ARG A 132 -11.84 15.97 -0.92
CA ARG A 132 -11.29 17.34 -0.87
C ARG A 132 -9.93 17.39 -0.15
N ARG A 133 -9.80 16.68 0.98
CA ARG A 133 -8.55 16.64 1.74
C ARG A 133 -7.44 15.88 1.01
N VAL A 134 -7.76 14.77 0.35
CA VAL A 134 -6.80 14.05 -0.50
C VAL A 134 -6.30 14.93 -1.63
N LEU A 135 -7.19 15.69 -2.25
CA LEU A 135 -6.81 16.63 -3.31
C LEU A 135 -5.91 17.77 -2.77
N ALA A 136 -6.24 18.33 -1.61
CA ALA A 136 -5.38 19.32 -0.95
C ALA A 136 -4.02 18.73 -0.57
N LEU A 137 -3.98 17.51 0.00
CA LEU A 137 -2.74 16.82 0.34
C LEU A 137 -1.83 16.63 -0.88
N SER A 138 -2.41 16.45 -2.07
CA SER A 138 -1.64 16.27 -3.30
C SER A 138 -0.86 17.53 -3.75
N GLU A 139 -1.08 18.69 -3.13
CA GLU A 139 -0.29 19.90 -3.37
C GLU A 139 1.19 19.72 -2.97
N HIS A 140 1.44 18.90 -1.97
CA HIS A 140 2.80 18.55 -1.55
C HIS A 140 3.59 17.74 -2.59
N ALA A 141 2.92 17.21 -3.62
CA ALA A 141 3.56 16.43 -4.68
C ALA A 141 4.05 17.31 -5.85
N ILE A 142 3.86 18.62 -5.80
CA ILE A 142 4.33 19.52 -6.87
C ILE A 142 5.86 19.39 -7.00
N GLY A 143 6.32 19.14 -8.23
CA GLY A 143 7.75 18.91 -8.54
C GLY A 143 8.19 17.45 -8.42
N SER A 144 7.30 16.53 -8.07
CA SER A 144 7.58 15.08 -8.11
C SER A 144 7.34 14.51 -9.52
N ASP A 145 8.01 13.40 -9.83
CA ASP A 145 7.85 12.69 -11.10
C ASP A 145 6.67 11.71 -11.07
N VAL A 146 6.33 11.21 -9.87
CA VAL A 146 5.20 10.29 -9.66
C VAL A 146 4.58 10.46 -8.28
N ILE A 147 3.26 10.30 -8.21
CA ILE A 147 2.48 10.26 -6.95
C ILE A 147 2.07 8.82 -6.68
N VAL A 148 2.24 8.38 -5.43
CA VAL A 148 1.78 7.09 -4.93
C VAL A 148 0.71 7.31 -3.87
N LEU A 149 -0.50 6.82 -4.11
CA LEU A 149 -1.59 6.80 -3.14
C LEU A 149 -1.47 5.53 -2.28
N ALA A 150 -0.99 5.69 -1.05
CA ALA A 150 -0.54 4.59 -0.19
C ALA A 150 -1.65 3.63 0.29
N GLN A 151 -2.92 3.95 0.05
CA GLN A 151 -4.04 3.16 0.55
C GLN A 151 -5.07 2.90 -0.54
N ALA A 152 -5.65 1.69 -0.53
CA ALA A 152 -6.73 1.31 -1.44
C ALA A 152 -7.95 2.25 -1.35
N SER A 153 -8.24 2.79 -0.16
CA SER A 153 -9.32 3.77 0.03
C SER A 153 -9.13 5.08 -0.74
N MET A 154 -7.92 5.41 -1.13
CA MET A 154 -7.60 6.61 -1.92
C MET A 154 -7.68 6.37 -3.44
N ALA A 155 -7.82 5.11 -3.90
CA ALA A 155 -7.77 4.76 -5.32
C ALA A 155 -8.80 5.50 -6.18
N MET A 156 -9.97 5.79 -5.61
CA MET A 156 -11.03 6.57 -6.27
C MET A 156 -10.58 7.97 -6.68
N MET A 157 -9.60 8.54 -5.96
CA MET A 157 -9.06 9.88 -6.22
C MET A 157 -7.93 9.89 -7.26
N ARG A 158 -7.45 8.71 -7.70
CA ARG A 158 -6.29 8.61 -8.61
C ARG A 158 -6.43 9.49 -9.85
N SER A 159 -7.52 9.33 -10.58
CA SER A 159 -7.72 10.07 -11.84
C SER A 159 -7.89 11.58 -11.62
N GLU A 160 -8.54 12.00 -10.54
CA GLU A 160 -8.72 13.42 -10.22
C GLU A 160 -7.39 14.06 -9.79
N VAL A 161 -6.62 13.40 -8.93
CA VAL A 161 -5.28 13.86 -8.52
C VAL A 161 -4.37 13.98 -9.74
N GLU A 162 -4.32 12.96 -10.60
CA GLU A 162 -3.53 12.96 -11.83
C GLU A 162 -3.91 14.11 -12.78
N LEU A 163 -5.21 14.32 -12.98
CA LEU A 163 -5.73 15.39 -13.83
C LEU A 163 -5.34 16.78 -13.30
N VAL A 164 -5.51 17.01 -12.00
CA VAL A 164 -5.27 18.32 -11.38
C VAL A 164 -3.78 18.61 -11.24
N ARG A 165 -2.97 17.62 -10.87
CA ARG A 165 -1.52 17.82 -10.66
C ARG A 165 -0.71 17.65 -11.94
N ARG A 166 -1.24 16.97 -12.95
CA ARG A 166 -0.53 16.61 -14.19
C ARG A 166 0.73 15.78 -13.90
N ILE A 167 0.67 14.98 -12.87
CA ILE A 167 1.73 14.08 -12.43
C ILE A 167 1.15 12.66 -12.45
N PRO A 168 1.81 11.68 -13.08
CA PRO A 168 1.39 10.29 -13.03
C PRO A 168 1.08 9.84 -11.61
N THR A 169 -0.11 9.30 -11.40
CA THR A 169 -0.60 8.93 -10.06
C THR A 169 -0.91 7.45 -10.02
N LEU A 170 -0.28 6.73 -9.10
CA LEU A 170 -0.42 5.29 -8.93
C LEU A 170 -1.29 4.97 -7.72
N SER A 171 -2.10 3.91 -7.85
CA SER A 171 -2.88 3.32 -6.76
C SER A 171 -2.86 1.81 -6.85
N SER A 172 -2.95 1.14 -5.70
CA SER A 172 -2.67 -0.29 -5.60
C SER A 172 -3.75 -1.23 -6.18
N PRO A 173 -5.08 -0.97 -6.11
CA PRO A 173 -6.07 -2.01 -6.44
C PRO A 173 -5.98 -2.54 -7.86
N ASP A 174 -6.07 -1.67 -8.86
CA ASP A 174 -6.06 -2.09 -10.28
C ASP A 174 -4.73 -2.73 -10.67
N MET A 175 -3.62 -2.20 -10.14
CA MET A 175 -2.29 -2.74 -10.41
C MET A 175 -2.09 -4.10 -9.76
N CYS A 176 -2.64 -4.32 -8.57
CA CYS A 176 -2.65 -5.62 -7.91
C CYS A 176 -3.46 -6.64 -8.72
N ILE A 177 -4.68 -6.28 -9.15
CA ILE A 177 -5.52 -7.15 -9.98
C ILE A 177 -4.78 -7.55 -11.25
N ALA A 178 -4.19 -6.60 -11.97
CA ALA A 178 -3.43 -6.88 -13.19
C ALA A 178 -2.22 -7.80 -12.93
N ALA A 179 -1.55 -7.67 -11.78
CA ALA A 179 -0.45 -8.55 -11.40
C ALA A 179 -0.94 -9.97 -11.06
N VAL A 180 -2.06 -10.09 -10.35
CA VAL A 180 -2.69 -11.38 -10.02
C VAL A 180 -3.12 -12.12 -11.29
N VAL A 181 -3.79 -11.44 -12.23
CA VAL A 181 -4.20 -12.05 -13.50
C VAL A 181 -2.99 -12.63 -14.25
N ARG A 182 -1.91 -11.86 -14.37
CA ARG A 182 -0.68 -12.35 -15.02
C ARG A 182 -0.07 -13.58 -14.33
N LEU A 183 -0.16 -13.66 -13.00
CA LEU A 183 0.36 -14.80 -12.25
C LEU A 183 -0.49 -16.06 -12.40
N LEU A 184 -1.82 -15.91 -12.63
CA LEU A 184 -2.73 -17.03 -12.84
C LEU A 184 -2.73 -17.55 -14.28
N GLU A 185 -2.26 -16.72 -15.25
CA GLU A 185 -2.17 -17.08 -16.66
C GLU A 185 -0.79 -17.65 -17.06
N ALA A 186 0.19 -17.61 -16.16
CA ALA A 186 1.57 -18.06 -16.41
C ALA A 186 1.78 -19.54 -16.05
#